data_116bf5c7080c56b7b7e94fbabcae0668
#
_entry.id   116bf5c7080c56b7b7e94fbabcae0668
#
_cell.length_a   1.000
_cell.length_b   1.000
_cell.length_c   1.000
_cell.angle_alpha   90.00
_cell.angle_beta   90.00
_cell.angle_gamma   90.00
#
_symmetry.space_group_name_H-M   'P 1'
#
loop_
_entity.id
_entity.type
_entity.pdbx_description
1 polymer ?
#
loop_
_entity_poly.entity_id
_entity_poly.type
_entity_poly.pdbx_seq_one_letter_code
_entity_poly.pdbx_strand_id
1 'polypeptide(L)'
;PIVMAAEIMMGVYFNLSFWYKLIDKTIWGAYFSGIGCAVLIAINVIFVPVYGYIACAWAGFAGYGTAMLLSYFVGQKKYPINYPVKEIMIYVVLALILFAGMTEANRYFSTAIACLINTVLILIFAAYLVKKDFPLKSLPVVGKYFRK
;
A
#
# COMPACT_ATOMS: atom_id res chain seq x y z
N PRO A 1 6.17 -7.35 -9.15
CA PRO A 1 5.23 -6.21 -9.04
C PRO A 1 3.90 -6.59 -8.38
N ILE A 2 3.25 -7.70 -8.78
CA ILE A 2 1.93 -8.10 -8.27
C ILE A 2 1.95 -8.35 -6.77
N VAL A 3 2.94 -9.08 -6.26
CA VAL A 3 3.11 -9.34 -4.83
C VAL A 3 3.30 -8.04 -4.05
N MET A 4 4.11 -7.11 -4.57
CA MET A 4 4.30 -5.80 -3.92
C MET A 4 3.00 -5.01 -3.84
N ALA A 5 2.17 -5.04 -4.89
CA ALA A 5 0.85 -4.42 -4.87
C ALA A 5 -0.08 -5.09 -3.84
N ALA A 6 -0.02 -6.41 -3.71
CA ALA A 6 -0.76 -7.16 -2.69
C ALA A 6 -0.35 -6.75 -1.26
N GLU A 7 0.94 -6.60 -1.00
CA GLU A 7 1.46 -6.13 0.30
C GLU A 7 1.04 -4.69 0.63
N ILE A 8 1.01 -3.81 -0.38
CA ILE A 8 0.48 -2.45 -0.21
C ILE A 8 -1.00 -2.49 0.19
N MET A 9 -1.82 -3.34 -0.46
CA MET A 9 -3.24 -3.50 -0.10
C MET A 9 -3.40 -4.03 1.33
N MET A 10 -2.53 -4.95 1.75
CA MET A 10 -2.51 -5.44 3.13
C MET A 10 -2.15 -4.32 4.12
N GLY A 11 -1.16 -3.48 3.80
CA GLY A 11 -0.79 -2.31 4.60
C GLY A 11 -1.95 -1.31 4.73
N VAL A 12 -2.67 -1.03 3.64
CA VAL A 12 -3.87 -0.19 3.66
C VAL A 12 -4.97 -0.84 4.50
N TYR A 13 -5.18 -2.15 4.39
CA TYR A 13 -6.13 -2.88 5.23
C TYR A 13 -5.83 -2.71 6.72
N PHE A 14 -4.57 -2.81 7.14
CA PHE A 14 -4.18 -2.58 8.54
C PHE A 14 -4.51 -1.16 8.99
N ASN A 15 -4.25 -0.15 8.17
CA ASN A 15 -4.65 1.23 8.48
C ASN A 15 -6.18 1.38 8.60
N LEU A 16 -6.93 0.79 7.67
CA LEU A 16 -8.39 0.80 7.77
C LEU A 16 -8.92 0.01 8.99
N SER A 17 -8.13 -0.88 9.57
CA SER A 17 -8.53 -1.70 10.73
C SER A 17 -8.73 -0.91 12.02
N PHE A 18 -8.27 0.33 12.09
CA PHE A 18 -8.39 1.15 13.31
C PHE A 18 -9.83 1.43 13.71
N TRP A 19 -10.77 1.59 12.77
CA TRP A 19 -12.14 1.92 13.10
C TRP A 19 -12.84 0.90 13.99
N TYR A 20 -12.69 -0.41 13.70
CA TYR A 20 -13.33 -1.45 14.53
C TYR A 20 -12.60 -1.69 15.85
N LYS A 21 -11.31 -1.31 15.94
CA LYS A 21 -10.56 -1.30 17.19
C LYS A 21 -11.02 -0.16 18.11
N LEU A 22 -11.30 1.02 17.55
CA LEU A 22 -11.80 2.19 18.29
C LEU A 22 -13.20 1.99 18.89
N ILE A 23 -14.04 1.15 18.28
CA ILE A 23 -15.38 0.84 18.77
C ILE A 23 -15.47 -0.49 19.52
N ASP A 24 -14.33 -1.07 19.92
CA ASP A 24 -14.22 -2.37 20.63
C ASP A 24 -14.94 -3.55 19.94
N LYS A 25 -15.11 -3.47 18.62
CA LYS A 25 -15.72 -4.52 17.79
C LYS A 25 -14.70 -5.25 16.93
N THR A 26 -13.65 -5.76 17.56
CA THR A 26 -12.52 -6.44 16.89
C THR A 26 -12.93 -7.68 16.10
N ILE A 27 -14.10 -8.25 16.39
CA ILE A 27 -14.67 -9.40 15.67
C ILE A 27 -14.84 -9.14 14.17
N TRP A 28 -15.03 -7.87 13.76
CA TRP A 28 -15.10 -7.48 12.35
C TRP A 28 -13.77 -7.73 11.61
N GLY A 29 -12.65 -7.56 12.31
CA GLY A 29 -11.34 -7.90 11.76
C GLY A 29 -11.21 -9.38 11.42
N ALA A 30 -11.71 -10.26 12.28
CA ALA A 30 -11.73 -11.70 12.04
C ALA A 30 -12.60 -12.07 10.82
N TYR A 31 -13.77 -11.44 10.66
CA TYR A 31 -14.63 -11.66 9.50
C TYR A 31 -13.97 -11.21 8.19
N PHE A 32 -13.37 -10.02 8.15
CA PHE A 32 -12.73 -9.52 6.92
C PHE A 32 -11.50 -10.34 6.56
N SER A 33 -10.66 -10.67 7.54
CA SER A 33 -9.50 -11.53 7.33
C SER A 33 -9.92 -12.94 6.93
N GLY A 34 -10.97 -13.48 7.52
CA GLY A 34 -11.52 -14.81 7.19
C GLY A 34 -12.02 -14.87 5.75
N ILE A 35 -12.78 -13.86 5.30
CA ILE A 35 -13.26 -13.79 3.91
C ILE A 35 -12.09 -13.62 2.94
N GLY A 36 -11.14 -12.73 3.23
CA GLY A 36 -9.94 -12.56 2.43
C GLY A 36 -9.11 -13.83 2.30
N CYS A 37 -8.95 -14.57 3.41
CA CYS A 37 -8.29 -15.88 3.44
C CYS A 37 -9.05 -16.92 2.61
N ALA A 38 -10.37 -16.99 2.72
CA ALA A 38 -11.20 -17.91 1.93
C ALA A 38 -11.06 -17.64 0.41
N VAL A 39 -11.06 -16.38 -0.01
CA VAL A 39 -10.83 -15.98 -1.41
C VAL A 39 -9.44 -16.39 -1.86
N LEU A 40 -8.41 -16.13 -1.04
CA LEU A 40 -7.03 -16.49 -1.33
C LEU A 40 -6.88 -18.01 -1.50
N ILE A 41 -7.46 -18.82 -0.60
CA ILE A 41 -7.42 -20.28 -0.66
C ILE A 41 -8.17 -20.77 -1.91
N ALA A 42 -9.36 -20.27 -2.18
CA ALA A 42 -10.16 -20.66 -3.33
C ALA A 42 -9.42 -20.44 -4.66
N ILE A 43 -8.80 -19.25 -4.82
CA ILE A 43 -8.03 -18.95 -6.03
C ILE A 43 -6.79 -19.86 -6.13
N ASN A 44 -6.09 -20.12 -5.02
CA ASN A 44 -4.94 -21.00 -5.02
C ASN A 44 -5.32 -22.43 -5.42
N VAL A 45 -6.38 -22.99 -4.83
CA VAL A 45 -6.81 -24.36 -5.12
C VAL A 45 -7.22 -24.54 -6.58
N ILE A 46 -7.89 -23.53 -7.17
CA ILE A 46 -8.39 -23.60 -8.55
C ILE A 46 -7.29 -23.32 -9.57
N PHE A 47 -6.46 -22.29 -9.35
CA PHE A 47 -5.58 -21.76 -10.39
C PHE A 47 -4.12 -22.20 -10.26
N VAL A 48 -3.63 -22.57 -9.08
CA VAL A 48 -2.24 -23.01 -8.92
C VAL A 48 -1.92 -24.27 -9.73
N PRO A 49 -2.81 -25.29 -9.85
CA PRO A 49 -2.52 -26.45 -10.69
C PRO A 49 -2.32 -26.12 -12.17
N VAL A 50 -2.90 -25.00 -12.64
CA VAL A 50 -2.85 -24.60 -14.05
C VAL A 50 -1.75 -23.56 -14.33
N TYR A 51 -1.63 -22.55 -13.47
CA TYR A 51 -0.75 -21.38 -13.68
C TYR A 51 0.48 -21.33 -12.76
N GLY A 52 0.62 -22.32 -11.87
CA GLY A 52 1.77 -22.40 -10.97
C GLY A 52 1.89 -21.21 -10.02
N TYR A 53 3.13 -20.78 -9.75
CA TYR A 53 3.46 -19.73 -8.76
C TYR A 53 2.85 -18.33 -9.10
N ILE A 54 2.55 -18.06 -10.36
CA ILE A 54 1.92 -16.80 -10.78
C ILE A 54 0.51 -16.69 -10.20
N ALA A 55 -0.21 -17.80 -10.12
CA ALA A 55 -1.54 -17.84 -9.50
C ALA A 55 -1.48 -17.47 -8.01
N CYS A 56 -0.43 -17.85 -7.28
CA CYS A 56 -0.25 -17.45 -5.88
C CYS A 56 -0.13 -15.94 -5.72
N ALA A 57 0.57 -15.26 -6.62
CA ALA A 57 0.69 -13.81 -6.60
C ALA A 57 -0.66 -13.12 -6.82
N TRP A 58 -1.46 -13.61 -7.77
CA TRP A 58 -2.81 -13.10 -8.02
C TRP A 58 -3.78 -13.45 -6.90
N ALA A 59 -3.65 -14.61 -6.29
CA ALA A 59 -4.45 -15.00 -5.12
C ALA A 59 -4.22 -14.07 -3.93
N GLY A 60 -2.95 -13.73 -3.66
CA GLY A 60 -2.60 -12.75 -2.63
C GLY A 60 -3.21 -11.36 -2.93
N PHE A 61 -3.08 -10.90 -4.17
CA PHE A 61 -3.66 -9.63 -4.60
C PHE A 61 -5.19 -9.60 -4.43
N ALA A 62 -5.89 -10.63 -4.86
CA ALA A 62 -7.35 -10.74 -4.73
C ALA A 62 -7.80 -10.89 -3.27
N GLY A 63 -7.12 -11.72 -2.46
CA GLY A 63 -7.45 -11.94 -1.06
C GLY A 63 -7.29 -10.68 -0.20
N TYR A 64 -6.13 -10.02 -0.31
CA TYR A 64 -5.87 -8.78 0.45
C TYR A 64 -6.72 -7.62 -0.08
N GLY A 65 -6.92 -7.53 -1.39
CA GLY A 65 -7.82 -6.56 -2.01
C GLY A 65 -9.26 -6.71 -1.51
N THR A 66 -9.76 -7.94 -1.41
CA THR A 66 -11.11 -8.22 -0.89
C THR A 66 -11.22 -7.80 0.58
N ALA A 67 -10.26 -8.16 1.43
CA ALA A 67 -10.25 -7.76 2.83
C ALA A 67 -10.21 -6.24 3.00
N MET A 68 -9.39 -5.55 2.21
CA MET A 68 -9.27 -4.09 2.19
C MET A 68 -10.59 -3.42 1.78
N LEU A 69 -11.20 -3.87 0.67
CA LEU A 69 -12.47 -3.31 0.19
C LEU A 69 -13.61 -3.52 1.18
N LEU A 70 -13.73 -4.72 1.76
CA LEU A 70 -14.75 -5.00 2.77
C LEU A 70 -14.57 -4.12 4.00
N SER A 71 -13.34 -3.98 4.49
CA SER A 71 -13.04 -3.10 5.63
C SER A 71 -13.38 -1.64 5.33
N TYR A 72 -13.11 -1.16 4.10
CA TYR A 72 -13.45 0.19 3.66
C TYR A 72 -14.96 0.41 3.60
N PHE A 73 -15.70 -0.43 2.86
CA PHE A 73 -17.14 -0.24 2.67
C PHE A 73 -17.94 -0.38 3.97
N VAL A 74 -17.62 -1.37 4.79
CA VAL A 74 -18.29 -1.57 6.08
C VAL A 74 -17.88 -0.48 7.06
N GLY A 75 -16.61 -0.07 7.05
CA GLY A 75 -16.11 1.03 7.88
C GLY A 75 -16.83 2.33 7.58
N GLN A 76 -16.93 2.72 6.32
CA GLN A 76 -17.64 3.94 5.89
C GLN A 76 -19.13 3.92 6.28
N LYS A 77 -19.77 2.76 6.27
CA LYS A 77 -21.18 2.62 6.65
C LYS A 77 -21.42 2.71 8.16
N LYS A 78 -20.47 2.18 8.96
CA LYS A 78 -20.64 2.09 10.43
C LYS A 78 -19.98 3.24 11.19
N TYR A 79 -18.87 3.74 10.66
CA TYR A 79 -18.11 4.85 11.23
C TYR A 79 -17.54 5.70 10.09
N PRO A 80 -18.28 6.69 9.60
CA PRO A 80 -17.85 7.51 8.47
C PRO A 80 -16.62 8.34 8.85
N ILE A 81 -15.45 7.87 8.47
CA ILE A 81 -14.19 8.61 8.59
C ILE A 81 -13.93 9.31 7.27
N ASN A 82 -13.73 10.62 7.31
CA ASN A 82 -13.32 11.39 6.13
C ASN A 82 -11.83 11.08 5.82
N TYR A 83 -11.60 9.99 5.09
CA TYR A 83 -10.26 9.73 4.57
C TYR A 83 -9.92 10.73 3.45
N PRO A 84 -8.73 11.32 3.42
CA PRO A 84 -8.29 12.18 2.32
C PRO A 84 -7.94 11.32 1.09
N VAL A 85 -8.96 10.65 0.55
CA VAL A 85 -8.80 9.69 -0.58
C VAL A 85 -8.14 10.36 -1.79
N LYS A 86 -8.39 11.66 -2.01
CA LYS A 86 -7.76 12.42 -3.09
C LYS A 86 -6.23 12.50 -2.93
N GLU A 87 -5.74 12.72 -1.72
CA GLU A 87 -4.30 12.78 -1.45
C GLU A 87 -3.65 11.40 -1.62
N ILE A 88 -4.31 10.35 -1.11
CA ILE A 88 -3.86 8.97 -1.28
C ILE A 88 -3.77 8.62 -2.77
N MET A 89 -4.79 8.98 -3.57
CA MET A 89 -4.79 8.73 -5.02
C MET A 89 -3.64 9.48 -5.73
N ILE A 90 -3.33 10.71 -5.33
CA ILE A 90 -2.20 11.46 -5.88
C ILE A 90 -0.89 10.73 -5.61
N TYR A 91 -0.68 10.20 -4.40
CA TYR A 91 0.54 9.44 -4.07
C TYR A 91 0.64 8.12 -4.83
N VAL A 92 -0.48 7.42 -5.01
CA VAL A 92 -0.53 6.18 -5.80
C VAL A 92 -0.18 6.47 -7.27
N VAL A 93 -0.77 7.50 -7.87
CA VAL A 93 -0.48 7.89 -9.25
C VAL A 93 0.98 8.31 -9.40
N LEU A 94 1.50 9.11 -8.46
CA LEU A 94 2.90 9.54 -8.47
C LEU A 94 3.86 8.33 -8.35
N ALA A 95 3.55 7.38 -7.48
CA ALA A 95 4.33 6.13 -7.33
C ALA A 95 4.30 5.29 -8.61
N LEU A 96 3.15 5.19 -9.29
CA LEU A 96 3.03 4.49 -10.57
C LEU A 96 3.85 5.15 -11.68
N ILE A 97 3.84 6.48 -11.77
CA ILE A 97 4.65 7.23 -12.73
C ILE A 97 6.14 7.00 -12.47
N LEU A 98 6.57 7.05 -11.20
CA LEU A 98 7.95 6.75 -10.84
C LEU A 98 8.33 5.31 -11.18
N PHE A 99 7.46 4.34 -10.89
CA PHE A 99 7.70 2.95 -11.24
C PHE A 99 7.86 2.75 -12.75
N ALA A 100 7.00 3.39 -13.56
CA ALA A 100 7.13 3.37 -15.01
C ALA A 100 8.46 3.98 -15.47
N GLY A 101 8.85 5.14 -14.92
CA GLY A 101 10.13 5.77 -15.21
C GLY A 101 11.34 4.90 -14.84
N MET A 102 11.31 4.24 -13.70
CA MET A 102 12.34 3.29 -13.26
C MET A 102 12.43 2.09 -14.20
N THR A 103 11.29 1.58 -14.67
CA THR A 103 11.24 0.43 -15.58
C THR A 103 11.88 0.79 -16.94
N GLU A 104 11.57 1.96 -17.46
CA GLU A 104 12.17 2.47 -18.70
C GLU A 104 13.68 2.75 -18.52
N ALA A 105 14.09 3.35 -17.41
CA ALA A 105 15.50 3.57 -17.11
C ALA A 105 16.31 2.27 -17.10
N ASN A 106 15.76 1.20 -16.50
CA ASN A 106 16.40 -0.13 -16.51
C ASN A 106 16.49 -0.75 -17.91
N ARG A 107 15.66 -0.31 -18.85
CA ARG A 107 15.63 -0.83 -20.22
C ARG A 107 16.69 -0.17 -21.11
N TYR A 108 16.96 1.12 -20.91
CA TYR A 108 17.84 1.88 -21.78
C TYR A 108 19.26 2.06 -21.23
N PHE A 109 19.49 1.96 -19.94
CA PHE A 109 20.77 2.22 -19.31
C PHE A 109 21.41 0.97 -18.73
N SER A 110 22.75 0.99 -18.65
CA SER A 110 23.50 -0.06 -17.95
C SER A 110 23.07 -0.17 -16.50
N THR A 111 23.10 -1.39 -15.94
CA THR A 111 22.64 -1.72 -14.59
C THR A 111 23.15 -0.76 -13.50
N ALA A 112 24.41 -0.33 -13.59
CA ALA A 112 25.00 0.60 -12.62
C ALA A 112 24.39 2.00 -12.71
N ILE A 113 24.19 2.53 -13.92
CA ILE A 113 23.60 3.84 -14.16
C ILE A 113 22.11 3.83 -13.78
N ALA A 114 21.40 2.77 -14.15
CA ALA A 114 20.00 2.59 -13.80
C ALA A 114 19.79 2.55 -12.26
N CYS A 115 20.67 1.87 -11.52
CA CYS A 115 20.65 1.87 -10.06
C CYS A 115 20.82 3.27 -9.47
N LEU A 116 21.74 4.07 -9.98
CA LEU A 116 21.94 5.46 -9.52
C LEU A 116 20.70 6.32 -9.79
N ILE A 117 20.14 6.25 -11.00
CA ILE A 117 18.92 6.99 -11.37
C ILE A 117 17.76 6.58 -10.46
N ASN A 118 17.54 5.29 -10.26
CA ASN A 118 16.47 4.77 -9.41
C ASN A 118 16.62 5.25 -7.97
N THR A 119 17.84 5.24 -7.42
CA THR A 119 18.12 5.73 -6.07
C THR A 119 17.82 7.22 -5.94
N VAL A 120 18.23 8.03 -6.90
CA VAL A 120 17.95 9.47 -6.90
C VAL A 120 16.44 9.74 -6.99
N LEU A 121 15.71 9.02 -7.85
CA LEU A 121 14.25 9.16 -7.96
C LEU A 121 13.54 8.81 -6.64
N ILE A 122 13.95 7.73 -5.97
CA ILE A 122 13.39 7.35 -4.66
C ILE A 122 13.69 8.42 -3.60
N LEU A 123 14.91 8.98 -3.59
CA LEU A 123 15.29 10.03 -2.64
C LEU A 123 14.48 11.31 -2.86
N ILE A 124 14.25 11.71 -4.11
CA ILE A 124 13.41 12.86 -4.46
C ILE A 124 11.97 12.63 -3.99
N PHE A 125 11.43 11.43 -4.22
CA PHE A 125 10.09 11.08 -3.78
C PHE A 125 9.97 11.08 -2.26
N ALA A 126 10.93 10.49 -1.55
CA ALA A 126 10.98 10.50 -0.09
C ALA A 126 11.08 11.93 0.46
N ALA A 127 11.93 12.77 -0.12
CA ALA A 127 12.05 14.18 0.27
C ALA A 127 10.74 14.96 0.04
N TYR A 128 10.03 14.70 -1.06
CA TYR A 128 8.72 15.29 -1.33
C TYR A 128 7.68 14.89 -0.29
N LEU A 129 7.60 13.59 0.07
CA LEU A 129 6.70 13.08 1.11
C LEU A 129 6.99 13.72 2.47
N VAL A 130 8.27 13.73 2.86
CA VAL A 130 8.69 14.31 4.15
C VAL A 130 8.36 15.81 4.21
N LYS A 131 8.56 16.54 3.13
CA LYS A 131 8.27 17.98 3.08
C LYS A 131 6.78 18.30 3.17
N LYS A 132 5.93 17.44 2.59
CA LYS A 132 4.49 17.69 2.49
C LYS A 132 3.72 17.18 3.71
N ASP A 133 3.99 15.95 4.16
CA ASP A 133 3.19 15.28 5.20
C ASP A 133 3.83 15.37 6.58
N PHE A 134 5.15 15.57 6.65
CA PHE A 134 5.86 15.78 7.92
C PHE A 134 6.29 17.24 8.06
N PRO A 135 5.55 18.07 8.82
CA PRO A 135 6.05 19.37 9.22
C PRO A 135 7.26 19.14 10.12
N LEU A 136 8.47 19.24 9.57
CA LEU A 136 9.76 19.04 10.25
C LEU A 136 9.88 19.87 11.56
N LYS A 137 9.06 20.91 11.68
CA LYS A 137 8.99 21.76 12.89
C LYS A 137 8.28 21.10 14.07
N SER A 138 7.50 20.04 13.87
CA SER A 138 6.74 19.35 14.93
C SER A 138 7.48 18.15 15.52
N LEU A 139 8.59 17.72 14.93
CA LEU A 139 9.39 16.62 15.45
C LEU A 139 10.22 17.09 16.67
N PRO A 140 10.12 16.40 17.83
CA PRO A 140 10.78 16.84 19.07
C PRO A 140 12.32 16.84 18.99
N VAL A 141 12.90 16.07 18.07
CA VAL A 141 14.35 15.95 17.89
C VAL A 141 14.88 16.93 16.82
N VAL A 142 14.18 17.09 15.71
CA VAL A 142 14.62 17.90 14.55
C VAL A 142 14.18 19.36 14.68
N GLY A 143 13.03 19.62 15.34
CA GLY A 143 12.51 20.97 15.56
C GLY A 143 13.45 21.86 16.40
N LYS A 144 14.33 21.26 17.19
CA LYS A 144 15.33 22.00 18.01
C LYS A 144 16.45 22.61 17.15
N TYR A 145 16.74 22.03 15.99
CA TYR A 145 17.76 22.53 15.05
C TYR A 145 17.25 23.59 14.06
N PHE A 146 15.94 23.61 13.79
CA PHE A 146 15.31 24.54 12.85
C PHE A 146 14.67 25.78 13.50
N ARG A 147 14.81 25.92 14.81
CA ARG A 147 14.31 27.07 15.58
C ARG A 147 15.45 28.11 15.85
N LYS A 148 16.09 28.54 14.77
CA LYS A 148 16.94 29.73 14.77
C LYS A 148 16.40 30.75 13.79
#